data_ef53f1e98396c83e6fb123186141ac52
#
_entry.id   ef53f1e98396c83e6fb123186141ac52
#
_cell.length_a   1.000
_cell.length_b   1.000
_cell.length_c   1.000
_cell.angle_alpha   90.00
_cell.angle_beta   90.00
_cell.angle_gamma   90.00
#
_symmetry.space_group_name_H-M   'P 1'
#
loop_
_entity.id
_entity.type
_entity.pdbx_description
1 polymer ?
#
loop_
_entity_poly.entity_id
_entity_poly.type
_entity_poly.pdbx_seq_one_letter_code
_entity_poly.pdbx_strand_id
1 'polypeptide(L)'
;MAARADDLELRTDFSLLINGELVPGDDWLDVINPATEQVFARCPAAGDMQLDAAVDAARSAFANWSRLSYEERAGYVRRYTAVLAEHHAALAELLVREQGKPIAQARAELDSCLKQADDTVGLRIPVEVLVENDTHRIELHYRPLGVIGIITPWNAPAALALNSLTSAVYTGSTVVIKPSPYTPLTTLKMGELAREIFPPGVMNVLTGGDELGRRLCEHPGVQKISFTGSVATGKKVIASSAETLKRITLELGGNDPAIVLE
;
A
#
# COMPACT_ATOMS: atom_id res chain seq x y z
N MET A 1 15.14 -22.20 -3.84
CA MET A 1 16.43 -21.75 -3.29
C MET A 1 16.18 -20.31 -2.82
N ALA A 2 16.11 -20.06 -1.53
CA ALA A 2 15.96 -18.70 -1.00
C ALA A 2 17.22 -17.91 -1.35
N ALA A 3 17.06 -16.77 -2.03
CA ALA A 3 18.14 -15.81 -2.24
C ALA A 3 18.66 -15.37 -0.86
N ARG A 4 19.97 -15.35 -0.68
CA ARG A 4 20.58 -14.90 0.57
C ARG A 4 20.32 -13.41 0.75
N ALA A 5 20.14 -12.98 2.00
CA ALA A 5 19.92 -11.57 2.39
C ALA A 5 20.97 -10.57 1.84
N ASP A 6 22.14 -11.07 1.46
CA ASP A 6 23.24 -10.28 0.85
C ASP A 6 23.01 -9.96 -0.64
N ASP A 7 22.02 -10.57 -1.31
CA ASP A 7 21.76 -10.38 -2.74
C ASP A 7 20.79 -9.23 -3.04
N LEU A 8 20.19 -8.61 -2.03
CA LEU A 8 19.59 -7.29 -2.20
C LEU A 8 20.66 -6.19 -2.05
N GLU A 9 21.74 -6.28 -2.78
CA GLU A 9 22.41 -5.07 -3.21
C GLU A 9 21.31 -4.14 -3.71
N LEU A 10 21.29 -2.90 -3.23
CA LEU A 10 20.37 -1.85 -3.65
C LEU A 10 20.37 -1.80 -5.18
N ARG A 11 19.66 -2.76 -5.79
CA ARG A 11 19.48 -2.81 -7.24
C ARG A 11 18.86 -1.49 -7.60
N THR A 12 19.52 -0.77 -8.49
CA THR A 12 19.03 0.47 -9.07
C THR A 12 17.87 0.22 -10.05
N ASP A 13 17.53 -1.04 -10.25
CA ASP A 13 16.48 -1.47 -11.16
C ASP A 13 15.16 -1.56 -10.38
N PHE A 14 14.26 -0.64 -10.68
CA PHE A 14 12.92 -0.60 -10.11
C PHE A 14 11.90 -0.90 -11.19
N SER A 15 10.86 -1.64 -10.84
CA SER A 15 9.77 -2.03 -11.74
C SER A 15 8.42 -1.80 -11.06
N LEU A 16 7.38 -1.57 -11.86
CA LEU A 16 6.00 -1.66 -11.40
C LEU A 16 5.67 -3.12 -11.07
N LEU A 17 4.75 -3.33 -10.14
CA LEU A 17 4.17 -4.66 -9.91
C LEU A 17 2.75 -4.67 -10.44
N ILE A 18 2.49 -5.48 -11.45
CA ILE A 18 1.15 -5.66 -12.01
C ILE A 18 0.89 -7.16 -12.20
N ASN A 19 -0.18 -7.66 -11.61
CA ASN A 19 -0.60 -9.06 -11.75
C ASN A 19 0.49 -10.09 -11.40
N GLY A 20 1.33 -9.79 -10.40
CA GLY A 20 2.43 -10.66 -9.98
C GLY A 20 3.69 -10.55 -10.86
N GLU A 21 3.70 -9.70 -11.88
CA GLU A 21 4.82 -9.50 -12.78
C GLU A 21 5.48 -8.14 -12.56
N LEU A 22 6.81 -8.10 -12.68
CA LEU A 22 7.59 -6.87 -12.68
C LEU A 22 7.64 -6.32 -14.10
N VAL A 23 7.05 -5.14 -14.30
CA VAL A 23 6.92 -4.52 -15.62
C VAL A 23 7.57 -3.14 -15.66
N PRO A 24 8.08 -2.70 -16.82
CA PRO A 24 8.58 -1.34 -17.00
C PRO A 24 7.43 -0.34 -16.93
N GLY A 25 7.75 0.94 -16.77
CA GLY A 25 6.80 2.04 -16.94
C GLY A 25 6.76 2.56 -18.38
N ASP A 26 5.78 3.41 -18.68
CA ASP A 26 5.72 4.14 -19.96
C ASP A 26 6.69 5.34 -19.96
N ASP A 27 7.06 5.82 -18.76
CA ASP A 27 7.97 6.94 -18.54
C ASP A 27 8.79 6.71 -17.26
N TRP A 28 9.61 7.68 -16.88
CA TRP A 28 10.50 7.60 -15.73
C TRP A 28 10.35 8.82 -14.81
N LEU A 29 10.51 8.58 -13.51
CA LEU A 29 10.62 9.60 -12.47
C LEU A 29 12.03 9.60 -11.88
N ASP A 30 12.64 10.76 -11.78
CA ASP A 30 13.87 10.95 -11.06
C ASP A 30 13.60 10.98 -9.55
N VAL A 31 14.38 10.23 -8.78
CA VAL A 31 14.30 10.20 -7.32
C VAL A 31 15.54 10.87 -6.76
N ILE A 32 15.29 11.94 -6.00
CA ILE A 32 16.33 12.81 -5.45
C ILE A 32 16.68 12.35 -4.03
N ASN A 33 17.95 12.20 -3.74
CA ASN A 33 18.41 12.06 -2.36
C ASN A 33 18.44 13.46 -1.70
N PRO A 34 17.59 13.72 -0.70
CA PRO A 34 17.46 15.05 -0.10
C PRO A 34 18.73 15.50 0.66
N ALA A 35 19.62 14.58 1.05
CA ALA A 35 20.87 14.92 1.71
C ALA A 35 21.94 15.44 0.75
N THR A 36 21.87 15.11 -0.53
CA THR A 36 22.83 15.51 -1.56
C THR A 36 22.23 16.39 -2.65
N GLU A 37 20.90 16.50 -2.68
CA GLU A 37 20.12 17.19 -3.72
C GLU A 37 20.35 16.64 -5.14
N GLN A 38 20.89 15.40 -5.23
CA GLN A 38 21.20 14.74 -6.49
C GLN A 38 20.20 13.64 -6.80
N VAL A 39 19.91 13.43 -8.08
CA VAL A 39 19.21 12.24 -8.55
C VAL A 39 20.11 11.03 -8.27
N PHE A 40 19.63 10.10 -7.44
CA PHE A 40 20.37 8.88 -7.12
C PHE A 40 19.77 7.62 -7.72
N ALA A 41 18.52 7.70 -8.16
CA ALA A 41 17.83 6.60 -8.82
C ALA A 41 16.74 7.13 -9.75
N ARG A 42 16.24 6.24 -10.61
CA ARG A 42 15.05 6.46 -11.43
C ARG A 42 14.06 5.31 -11.19
N CYS A 43 12.80 5.61 -11.18
CA CYS A 43 11.76 4.59 -11.13
C CYS A 43 10.82 4.72 -12.32
N PRO A 44 10.16 3.62 -12.73
CA PRO A 44 9.18 3.65 -13.81
C PRO A 44 8.00 4.54 -13.42
N ALA A 45 7.36 5.19 -14.39
CA ALA A 45 6.09 5.87 -14.24
C ALA A 45 5.02 5.15 -15.07
N ALA A 46 3.91 4.81 -14.42
CA ALA A 46 2.81 4.10 -15.05
C ALA A 46 1.97 5.05 -15.92
N GLY A 47 1.59 4.57 -17.09
CA GLY A 47 0.57 5.18 -17.93
C GLY A 47 -0.83 4.60 -17.69
N ASP A 48 -1.75 5.03 -18.54
CA ASP A 48 -3.16 4.68 -18.44
C ASP A 48 -3.42 3.19 -18.59
N MET A 49 -2.80 2.55 -19.59
CA MET A 49 -2.96 1.12 -19.85
C MET A 49 -2.46 0.27 -18.68
N GLN A 50 -1.40 0.71 -17.99
CA GLN A 50 -0.85 0.02 -16.83
C GLN A 50 -1.75 0.18 -15.60
N LEU A 51 -2.39 1.35 -15.44
CA LEU A 51 -3.41 1.54 -14.40
C LEU A 51 -4.61 0.61 -14.63
N ASP A 52 -5.13 0.58 -15.85
CA ASP A 52 -6.27 -0.29 -16.21
C ASP A 52 -5.90 -1.78 -15.99
N ALA A 53 -4.71 -2.20 -16.43
CA ALA A 53 -4.22 -3.56 -16.24
C ALA A 53 -4.09 -3.93 -14.75
N ALA A 54 -3.58 -3.03 -13.91
CA ALA A 54 -3.45 -3.25 -12.48
C ALA A 54 -4.82 -3.37 -11.78
N VAL A 55 -5.79 -2.53 -12.16
CA VAL A 55 -7.14 -2.59 -11.60
C VAL A 55 -7.89 -3.83 -12.07
N ASP A 56 -7.75 -4.23 -13.34
CA ASP A 56 -8.34 -5.45 -13.88
C ASP A 56 -7.77 -6.71 -13.23
N ALA A 57 -6.44 -6.74 -13.01
CA ALA A 57 -5.78 -7.80 -12.26
C ALA A 57 -6.29 -7.89 -10.83
N ALA A 58 -6.39 -6.75 -10.13
CA ALA A 58 -6.92 -6.68 -8.78
C ALA A 58 -8.38 -7.17 -8.70
N ARG A 59 -9.22 -6.77 -9.66
CA ARG A 59 -10.61 -7.19 -9.75
C ARG A 59 -10.74 -8.69 -10.00
N SER A 60 -9.91 -9.24 -10.86
CA SER A 60 -9.89 -10.68 -11.18
C SER A 60 -9.46 -11.51 -9.97
N ALA A 61 -8.39 -11.08 -9.26
CA ALA A 61 -7.91 -11.73 -8.06
C ALA A 61 -8.92 -11.68 -6.90
N PHE A 62 -9.70 -10.60 -6.79
CA PHE A 62 -10.69 -10.41 -5.73
C PHE A 62 -11.68 -11.56 -5.62
N ALA A 63 -12.11 -12.13 -6.75
CA ALA A 63 -13.10 -13.21 -6.77
C ALA A 63 -12.69 -14.44 -5.94
N ASN A 64 -11.39 -14.77 -5.94
CA ASN A 64 -10.85 -15.89 -5.17
C ASN A 64 -10.34 -15.42 -3.80
N TRP A 65 -9.64 -14.30 -3.74
CA TRP A 65 -9.06 -13.75 -2.52
C TRP A 65 -10.11 -13.48 -1.43
N SER A 66 -11.25 -12.92 -1.80
CA SER A 66 -12.33 -12.58 -0.87
C SER A 66 -13.02 -13.80 -0.23
N ARG A 67 -12.85 -14.99 -0.81
CA ARG A 67 -13.41 -16.26 -0.29
C ARG A 67 -12.51 -16.94 0.72
N LEU A 68 -11.23 -16.59 0.78
CA LEU A 68 -10.32 -17.13 1.78
C LEU A 68 -10.79 -16.75 3.19
N SER A 69 -10.55 -17.63 4.14
CA SER A 69 -10.78 -17.34 5.56
C SER A 69 -9.81 -16.25 6.07
N TYR A 70 -10.14 -15.64 7.21
CA TYR A 70 -9.24 -14.70 7.88
C TYR A 70 -7.88 -15.35 8.18
N GLU A 71 -7.84 -16.63 8.58
CA GLU A 71 -6.61 -17.33 8.91
C GLU A 71 -5.72 -17.57 7.67
N GLU A 72 -6.32 -17.96 6.55
CA GLU A 72 -5.56 -18.11 5.29
C GLU A 72 -4.94 -16.78 4.86
N ARG A 73 -5.71 -15.69 4.90
CA ARG A 73 -5.19 -14.35 4.56
C ARG A 73 -4.13 -13.87 5.56
N ALA A 74 -4.32 -14.13 6.88
CA ALA A 74 -3.30 -13.88 7.89
C ALA A 74 -2.00 -14.62 7.60
N GLY A 75 -2.08 -15.87 7.14
CA GLY A 75 -0.92 -16.66 6.72
C GLY A 75 -0.13 -16.01 5.59
N TYR A 76 -0.79 -15.40 4.61
CA TYR A 76 -0.13 -14.62 3.55
C TYR A 76 0.57 -13.38 4.11
N VAL A 77 -0.11 -12.61 4.96
CA VAL A 77 0.47 -11.40 5.57
C VAL A 77 1.68 -11.75 6.42
N ARG A 78 1.62 -12.78 7.28
CA ARG A 78 2.75 -13.21 8.11
C ARG A 78 3.96 -13.65 7.29
N ARG A 79 3.75 -14.38 6.19
CA ARG A 79 4.86 -14.72 5.28
C ARG A 79 5.46 -13.48 4.65
N TYR A 80 4.64 -12.52 4.24
CA TYR A 80 5.11 -11.29 3.65
C TYR A 80 5.90 -10.44 4.64
N THR A 81 5.40 -10.25 5.86
CA THR A 81 6.13 -9.50 6.91
C THR A 81 7.44 -10.18 7.31
N ALA A 82 7.50 -11.52 7.30
CA ALA A 82 8.74 -12.25 7.52
C ALA A 82 9.79 -11.95 6.43
N VAL A 83 9.39 -11.94 5.16
CA VAL A 83 10.29 -11.57 4.05
C VAL A 83 10.73 -10.11 4.15
N LEU A 84 9.84 -9.18 4.52
CA LEU A 84 10.25 -7.79 4.75
C LEU A 84 11.24 -7.66 5.91
N ALA A 85 11.08 -8.44 6.98
CA ALA A 85 12.01 -8.47 8.11
C ALA A 85 13.39 -9.03 7.72
N GLU A 86 13.48 -10.02 6.84
CA GLU A 86 14.73 -10.52 6.28
C GLU A 86 15.49 -9.44 5.49
N HIS A 87 14.77 -8.51 4.86
CA HIS A 87 15.32 -7.42 4.06
C HIS A 87 15.34 -6.06 4.78
N HIS A 88 15.11 -6.06 6.11
CA HIS A 88 14.96 -4.86 6.93
C HIS A 88 16.08 -3.84 6.76
N ALA A 89 17.35 -4.29 6.79
CA ALA A 89 18.51 -3.40 6.70
C ALA A 89 18.56 -2.68 5.33
N ALA A 90 18.38 -3.42 4.24
CA ALA A 90 18.40 -2.87 2.89
C ALA A 90 17.22 -1.90 2.64
N LEU A 91 16.02 -2.25 3.13
CA LEU A 91 14.85 -1.37 3.05
C LEU A 91 15.06 -0.08 3.87
N ALA A 92 15.67 -0.17 5.07
CA ALA A 92 15.98 0.99 5.89
C ALA A 92 16.99 1.93 5.21
N GLU A 93 18.04 1.39 4.58
CA GLU A 93 19.01 2.18 3.82
C GLU A 93 18.39 2.86 2.60
N LEU A 94 17.54 2.15 1.86
CA LEU A 94 16.81 2.71 0.74
C LEU A 94 15.89 3.85 1.19
N LEU A 95 15.17 3.66 2.30
CA LEU A 95 14.28 4.64 2.88
C LEU A 95 15.04 5.92 3.31
N VAL A 96 16.24 5.78 3.89
CA VAL A 96 17.11 6.92 4.20
C VAL A 96 17.49 7.68 2.93
N ARG A 97 17.85 6.98 1.87
CA ARG A 97 18.30 7.62 0.62
C ARG A 97 17.20 8.37 -0.10
N GLU A 98 15.97 7.85 -0.13
CA GLU A 98 14.87 8.50 -0.84
C GLU A 98 14.14 9.56 0.01
N GLN A 99 14.09 9.39 1.34
CA GLN A 99 13.28 10.25 2.22
C GLN A 99 14.12 11.21 3.08
N GLY A 100 15.36 10.85 3.40
CA GLY A 100 16.30 11.69 4.15
C GLY A 100 16.22 11.58 5.68
N LYS A 101 15.38 10.69 6.23
CA LYS A 101 15.33 10.49 7.69
C LYS A 101 16.59 9.79 8.21
N PRO A 102 16.96 10.00 9.50
CA PRO A 102 18.04 9.25 10.13
C PRO A 102 17.79 7.74 10.08
N ILE A 103 18.87 6.94 9.94
CA ILE A 103 18.77 5.48 9.84
C ILE A 103 18.06 4.83 11.04
N ALA A 104 18.21 5.39 12.24
CA ALA A 104 17.50 4.91 13.42
C ALA A 104 15.97 5.07 13.28
N GLN A 105 15.50 6.18 12.68
CA GLN A 105 14.09 6.42 12.42
C GLN A 105 13.57 5.54 11.27
N ALA A 106 14.37 5.30 10.24
CA ALA A 106 14.01 4.39 9.15
C ALA A 106 13.81 2.95 9.66
N ARG A 107 14.71 2.47 10.52
CA ARG A 107 14.57 1.17 11.19
C ARG A 107 13.34 1.11 12.08
N ALA A 108 13.12 2.13 12.91
CA ALA A 108 11.94 2.21 13.78
C ALA A 108 10.63 2.26 13.00
N GLU A 109 10.59 2.91 11.83
CA GLU A 109 9.42 2.89 10.95
C GLU A 109 9.11 1.47 10.47
N LEU A 110 10.12 0.73 10.00
CA LEU A 110 9.95 -0.65 9.55
C LEU A 110 9.55 -1.57 10.71
N ASP A 111 10.21 -1.49 11.87
CA ASP A 111 9.86 -2.27 13.06
C ASP A 111 8.40 -2.04 13.47
N SER A 112 7.98 -0.78 13.50
CA SER A 112 6.63 -0.39 13.89
C SER A 112 5.57 -0.92 12.92
N CYS A 113 5.79 -0.79 11.61
CA CYS A 113 4.80 -1.24 10.63
C CYS A 113 4.73 -2.77 10.53
N LEU A 114 5.83 -3.49 10.71
CA LEU A 114 5.84 -4.95 10.78
C LEU A 114 5.04 -5.44 12.00
N LYS A 115 5.27 -4.81 13.17
CA LYS A 115 4.50 -5.10 14.37
C LYS A 115 3.02 -4.80 14.18
N GLN A 116 2.67 -3.65 13.62
CA GLN A 116 1.28 -3.27 13.38
C GLN A 116 0.59 -4.23 12.39
N ALA A 117 1.31 -4.74 11.40
CA ALA A 117 0.78 -5.76 10.49
C ALA A 117 0.43 -7.05 11.24
N ASP A 118 1.30 -7.51 12.15
CA ASP A 118 1.03 -8.69 12.98
C ASP A 118 -0.15 -8.47 13.95
N ASP A 119 -0.21 -7.31 14.61
CA ASP A 119 -1.33 -6.92 15.47
C ASP A 119 -2.65 -6.92 14.66
N THR A 120 -2.63 -6.39 13.43
CA THR A 120 -3.81 -6.31 12.55
C THR A 120 -4.37 -7.69 12.21
N VAL A 121 -3.53 -8.66 11.86
CA VAL A 121 -3.99 -10.02 11.53
C VAL A 121 -4.41 -10.83 12.76
N GLY A 122 -4.14 -10.31 13.96
CA GLY A 122 -4.66 -10.83 15.22
C GLY A 122 -6.12 -10.44 15.51
N LEU A 123 -6.62 -9.39 14.86
CA LEU A 123 -7.98 -8.90 15.07
C LEU A 123 -9.01 -9.92 14.56
N ARG A 124 -10.19 -9.92 15.16
CA ARG A 124 -11.35 -10.69 14.71
C ARG A 124 -12.52 -9.76 14.47
N ILE A 125 -13.20 -9.97 13.36
CA ILE A 125 -14.44 -9.27 13.03
C ILE A 125 -15.56 -10.34 13.02
N PRO A 126 -16.20 -10.59 14.18
CA PRO A 126 -17.24 -11.61 14.28
C PRO A 126 -18.51 -11.17 13.56
N VAL A 127 -19.35 -12.15 13.24
CA VAL A 127 -20.75 -11.88 12.93
C VAL A 127 -21.43 -11.48 14.23
N GLU A 128 -22.10 -10.33 14.23
CA GLU A 128 -22.81 -9.82 15.39
C GLU A 128 -24.30 -10.19 15.26
N VAL A 129 -24.85 -10.89 16.28
CA VAL A 129 -26.29 -11.15 16.37
C VAL A 129 -26.92 -9.94 17.06
N LEU A 130 -27.64 -9.12 16.29
CA LEU A 130 -28.30 -7.92 16.78
C LEU A 130 -29.64 -8.23 17.45
N VAL A 131 -30.39 -9.21 16.93
CA VAL A 131 -31.66 -9.66 17.47
C VAL A 131 -31.77 -11.17 17.30
N GLU A 132 -32.21 -11.87 18.33
CA GLU A 132 -32.57 -13.29 18.29
C GLU A 132 -33.79 -13.51 19.18
N ASN A 133 -34.90 -13.95 18.58
CA ASN A 133 -36.12 -14.33 19.26
C ASN A 133 -36.84 -15.45 18.48
N ASP A 134 -38.00 -15.87 18.91
CA ASP A 134 -38.74 -17.00 18.33
C ASP A 134 -39.12 -16.80 16.86
N THR A 135 -39.08 -15.60 16.34
CA THR A 135 -39.57 -15.26 14.98
C THR A 135 -38.48 -14.63 14.10
N HIS A 136 -37.42 -14.06 14.66
CA HIS A 136 -36.42 -13.31 13.90
C HIS A 136 -35.02 -13.55 14.43
N ARG A 137 -34.06 -13.68 13.49
CA ARG A 137 -32.63 -13.58 13.74
C ARG A 137 -32.04 -12.54 12.79
N ILE A 138 -31.47 -11.45 13.35
CA ILE A 138 -30.86 -10.35 12.61
C ILE A 138 -29.37 -10.37 12.91
N GLU A 139 -28.58 -10.47 11.87
CA GLU A 139 -27.11 -10.53 11.96
C GLU A 139 -26.45 -9.39 11.18
N LEU A 140 -25.38 -8.83 11.73
CA LEU A 140 -24.50 -7.89 11.06
C LEU A 140 -23.27 -8.65 10.52
N HIS A 141 -23.11 -8.62 9.20
CA HIS A 141 -21.99 -9.22 8.49
C HIS A 141 -21.13 -8.14 7.84
N TYR A 142 -19.81 -8.24 8.01
CA TYR A 142 -18.85 -7.42 7.28
C TYR A 142 -18.38 -8.14 6.02
N ARG A 143 -18.33 -7.43 4.89
CA ARG A 143 -17.92 -7.98 3.60
C ARG A 143 -16.74 -7.20 3.02
N PRO A 144 -15.80 -7.87 2.30
CA PRO A 144 -14.74 -7.19 1.55
C PRO A 144 -15.32 -6.18 0.56
N LEU A 145 -14.62 -5.07 0.36
CA LEU A 145 -15.11 -3.97 -0.48
C LEU A 145 -14.87 -4.19 -1.97
N GLY A 146 -13.83 -4.93 -2.34
CA GLY A 146 -13.37 -5.04 -3.72
C GLY A 146 -11.94 -4.54 -3.87
N VAL A 147 -11.67 -3.80 -4.94
CA VAL A 147 -10.38 -3.18 -5.20
C VAL A 147 -10.24 -1.87 -4.41
N ILE A 148 -9.15 -1.72 -3.68
CA ILE A 148 -8.83 -0.52 -2.92
C ILE A 148 -7.63 0.18 -3.57
N GLY A 149 -7.81 1.43 -3.98
CA GLY A 149 -6.72 2.33 -4.34
C GLY A 149 -6.10 2.91 -3.07
N ILE A 150 -4.79 2.72 -2.89
CA ILE A 150 -4.03 3.24 -1.75
C ILE A 150 -3.06 4.30 -2.27
N ILE A 151 -3.17 5.54 -1.77
CA ILE A 151 -2.29 6.65 -2.14
C ILE A 151 -1.59 7.13 -0.87
N THR A 152 -0.25 6.97 -0.83
CA THR A 152 0.54 7.27 0.36
C THR A 152 1.42 8.51 0.19
N PRO A 153 1.69 9.25 1.28
CA PRO A 153 2.56 10.41 1.29
C PRO A 153 4.04 10.01 1.37
N TRP A 154 4.91 11.02 1.43
CA TRP A 154 6.36 10.86 1.43
C TRP A 154 7.00 10.71 2.81
N ASN A 155 6.33 11.07 3.90
CA ASN A 155 6.93 11.19 5.25
C ASN A 155 7.17 9.86 5.96
N ALA A 156 6.29 8.86 5.76
CA ALA A 156 6.43 7.51 6.29
C ALA A 156 5.96 6.48 5.23
N PRO A 157 6.66 6.42 4.08
CA PRO A 157 6.17 5.72 2.90
C PRO A 157 6.02 4.22 3.11
N ALA A 158 6.96 3.56 3.81
CA ALA A 158 6.89 2.14 4.09
C ALA A 158 5.75 1.79 5.06
N ALA A 159 5.64 2.53 6.17
CA ALA A 159 4.63 2.28 7.18
C ALA A 159 3.21 2.49 6.65
N LEU A 160 2.97 3.61 5.97
CA LEU A 160 1.62 3.94 5.47
C LEU A 160 1.18 3.02 4.33
N ALA A 161 2.12 2.56 3.51
CA ALA A 161 1.84 1.55 2.48
C ALA A 161 1.50 0.19 3.13
N LEU A 162 2.34 -0.31 4.06
CA LEU A 162 2.14 -1.62 4.67
C LEU A 162 0.87 -1.67 5.54
N ASN A 163 0.60 -0.63 6.33
CA ASN A 163 -0.57 -0.58 7.20
C ASN A 163 -1.89 -0.60 6.41
N SER A 164 -1.95 0.21 5.34
CA SER A 164 -3.11 0.25 4.46
C SER A 164 -3.28 -1.06 3.67
N LEU A 165 -2.18 -1.61 3.15
CA LEU A 165 -2.14 -2.92 2.49
C LEU A 165 -2.67 -4.01 3.41
N THR A 166 -2.08 -4.15 4.62
CA THR A 166 -2.42 -5.21 5.56
C THR A 166 -3.91 -5.20 5.90
N SER A 167 -4.44 -4.02 6.25
CA SER A 167 -5.86 -3.86 6.57
C SER A 167 -6.76 -4.28 5.40
N ALA A 168 -6.40 -3.89 4.17
CA ALA A 168 -7.16 -4.20 2.96
C ALA A 168 -7.14 -5.70 2.65
N VAL A 169 -5.95 -6.31 2.57
CA VAL A 169 -5.82 -7.72 2.16
C VAL A 169 -6.33 -8.66 3.24
N TYR A 170 -6.12 -8.35 4.53
CA TYR A 170 -6.63 -9.15 5.63
C TYR A 170 -8.16 -9.17 5.68
N THR A 171 -8.82 -8.05 5.37
CA THR A 171 -10.29 -8.00 5.26
C THR A 171 -10.84 -8.58 3.96
N GLY A 172 -9.98 -9.06 3.07
CA GLY A 172 -10.35 -9.78 1.84
C GLY A 172 -10.48 -8.92 0.60
N SER A 173 -10.02 -7.66 0.63
CA SER A 173 -9.92 -6.78 -0.53
C SER A 173 -8.60 -6.98 -1.27
N THR A 174 -8.52 -6.52 -2.52
CA THR A 174 -7.28 -6.44 -3.31
C THR A 174 -6.87 -4.99 -3.48
N VAL A 175 -5.60 -4.72 -3.84
CA VAL A 175 -5.09 -3.36 -3.80
C VAL A 175 -4.32 -2.94 -5.06
N VAL A 176 -4.41 -1.64 -5.35
CA VAL A 176 -3.50 -0.91 -6.24
C VAL A 176 -2.89 0.22 -5.40
N ILE A 177 -1.57 0.15 -5.16
CA ILE A 177 -0.84 1.10 -4.31
C ILE A 177 -0.12 2.09 -5.21
N LYS A 178 -0.31 3.37 -4.93
CA LYS A 178 0.43 4.48 -5.54
C LYS A 178 1.19 5.25 -4.45
N PRO A 179 2.49 5.02 -4.27
CA PRO A 179 3.31 5.81 -3.37
C PRO A 179 3.49 7.25 -3.87
N SER A 180 3.97 8.11 -2.98
CA SER A 180 4.41 9.45 -3.34
C SER A 180 5.51 9.40 -4.42
N PRO A 181 5.50 10.29 -5.42
CA PRO A 181 6.59 10.37 -6.40
C PRO A 181 7.94 10.78 -5.80
N TYR A 182 7.94 11.35 -4.58
CA TYR A 182 9.16 11.72 -3.87
C TYR A 182 9.85 10.54 -3.18
N THR A 183 9.09 9.51 -2.79
CA THR A 183 9.59 8.34 -2.03
C THR A 183 8.93 7.05 -2.55
N PRO A 184 9.13 6.70 -3.82
CA PRO A 184 8.47 5.55 -4.42
C PRO A 184 9.23 4.23 -4.25
N LEU A 185 10.55 4.29 -4.02
CA LEU A 185 11.45 3.17 -4.23
C LEU A 185 11.28 2.07 -3.18
N THR A 186 11.15 2.44 -1.91
CA THR A 186 10.91 1.45 -0.84
C THR A 186 9.61 0.70 -1.09
N THR A 187 8.52 1.39 -1.49
CA THR A 187 7.25 0.74 -1.79
C THR A 187 7.35 -0.18 -3.03
N LEU A 188 8.12 0.21 -4.06
CA LEU A 188 8.38 -0.66 -5.21
C LEU A 188 9.13 -1.93 -4.80
N LYS A 189 10.17 -1.82 -3.94
CA LYS A 189 10.89 -2.99 -3.42
C LYS A 189 10.01 -3.87 -2.54
N MET A 190 9.16 -3.29 -1.72
CA MET A 190 8.15 -4.04 -0.98
C MET A 190 7.20 -4.78 -1.93
N GLY A 191 6.82 -4.17 -3.07
CA GLY A 191 6.06 -4.82 -4.13
C GLY A 191 6.81 -5.98 -4.78
N GLU A 192 8.08 -5.80 -5.11
CA GLU A 192 8.94 -6.86 -5.67
C GLU A 192 9.00 -8.09 -4.73
N LEU A 193 9.18 -7.86 -3.43
CA LEU A 193 9.21 -8.91 -2.42
C LEU A 193 7.83 -9.59 -2.21
N ALA A 194 6.74 -8.87 -2.44
CA ALA A 194 5.38 -9.40 -2.34
C ALA A 194 5.01 -10.39 -3.46
N ARG A 195 5.70 -10.32 -4.61
CA ARG A 195 5.40 -11.09 -5.83
C ARG A 195 5.37 -12.60 -5.59
N GLU A 196 6.30 -13.11 -4.82
CA GLU A 196 6.41 -14.55 -4.52
C GLU A 196 5.50 -15.00 -3.37
N ILE A 197 4.81 -14.06 -2.72
CA ILE A 197 4.00 -14.33 -1.53
C ILE A 197 2.51 -14.27 -1.85
N PHE A 198 2.04 -13.17 -2.43
CA PHE A 198 0.62 -13.01 -2.75
C PHE A 198 0.28 -13.61 -4.11
N PRO A 199 -0.93 -14.16 -4.28
CA PRO A 199 -1.41 -14.54 -5.60
C PRO A 199 -1.39 -13.34 -6.56
N PRO A 200 -1.13 -13.57 -7.87
CA PRO A 200 -1.17 -12.52 -8.87
C PRO A 200 -2.42 -11.64 -8.78
N GLY A 201 -2.24 -10.33 -8.85
CA GLY A 201 -3.31 -9.34 -8.79
C GLY A 201 -3.79 -8.94 -7.38
N VAL A 202 -3.47 -9.68 -6.30
CA VAL A 202 -3.87 -9.29 -4.94
C VAL A 202 -3.22 -7.97 -4.53
N MET A 203 -1.96 -7.78 -4.87
CA MET A 203 -1.21 -6.55 -4.67
C MET A 203 -0.64 -6.07 -6.00
N ASN A 204 -0.85 -4.80 -6.32
CA ASN A 204 -0.26 -4.11 -7.46
C ASN A 204 0.35 -2.80 -6.97
N VAL A 205 1.50 -2.41 -7.52
CA VAL A 205 2.21 -1.18 -7.15
C VAL A 205 2.54 -0.39 -8.41
N LEU A 206 2.03 0.83 -8.48
CA LEU A 206 2.23 1.76 -9.58
C LEU A 206 2.85 3.04 -9.07
N THR A 207 3.85 3.56 -9.76
CA THR A 207 4.45 4.86 -9.50
C THR A 207 4.03 5.85 -10.58
N GLY A 208 3.93 7.13 -10.20
CA GLY A 208 3.50 8.21 -11.10
C GLY A 208 3.17 9.48 -10.34
N GLY A 209 2.94 10.55 -11.06
CA GLY A 209 2.59 11.88 -10.54
C GLY A 209 1.12 12.00 -10.10
N ASP A 210 0.68 13.27 -10.00
CA ASP A 210 -0.68 13.63 -9.58
C ASP A 210 -1.75 13.09 -10.53
N GLU A 211 -1.45 13.06 -11.84
CA GLU A 211 -2.39 12.56 -12.85
C GLU A 211 -2.75 11.10 -12.65
N LEU A 212 -1.75 10.24 -12.40
CA LEU A 212 -2.02 8.83 -12.06
C LEU A 212 -2.88 8.71 -10.81
N GLY A 213 -2.62 9.55 -9.79
CA GLY A 213 -3.42 9.58 -8.56
C GLY A 213 -4.88 9.98 -8.81
N ARG A 214 -5.11 11.00 -9.65
CA ARG A 214 -6.44 11.44 -10.07
C ARG A 214 -7.18 10.33 -10.79
N ARG A 215 -6.55 9.70 -11.78
CA ARG A 215 -7.13 8.60 -12.55
C ARG A 215 -7.45 7.36 -11.70
N LEU A 216 -6.59 7.02 -10.74
CA LEU A 216 -6.89 5.96 -9.78
C LEU A 216 -8.15 6.29 -8.95
N CYS A 217 -8.32 7.56 -8.54
CA CYS A 217 -9.52 8.00 -7.83
C CYS A 217 -10.79 7.95 -8.70
N GLU A 218 -10.68 8.24 -9.98
CA GLU A 218 -11.80 8.23 -10.93
C GLU A 218 -12.12 6.84 -11.45
N HIS A 219 -11.19 5.89 -11.40
CA HIS A 219 -11.31 4.59 -12.05
C HIS A 219 -12.53 3.79 -11.57
N PRO A 220 -13.46 3.38 -12.47
CA PRO A 220 -14.71 2.73 -12.08
C PRO A 220 -14.52 1.34 -11.44
N GLY A 221 -13.41 0.67 -11.72
CA GLY A 221 -13.05 -0.63 -11.12
C GLY A 221 -12.51 -0.57 -9.69
N VAL A 222 -12.37 0.64 -9.11
CA VAL A 222 -11.92 0.85 -7.73
C VAL A 222 -13.11 1.20 -6.84
N GLN A 223 -13.30 0.48 -5.73
CA GLN A 223 -14.44 0.63 -4.83
C GLN A 223 -14.16 1.51 -3.62
N LYS A 224 -12.88 1.69 -3.28
CA LYS A 224 -12.46 2.56 -2.16
C LYS A 224 -11.13 3.22 -2.46
N ILE A 225 -10.97 4.47 -2.02
CA ILE A 225 -9.67 5.15 -1.94
C ILE A 225 -9.28 5.30 -0.46
N SER A 226 -8.06 4.89 -0.14
CA SER A 226 -7.36 5.19 1.11
C SER A 226 -6.25 6.19 0.77
N PHE A 227 -6.39 7.41 1.24
CA PHE A 227 -5.48 8.50 0.96
C PHE A 227 -4.92 9.09 2.26
N THR A 228 -3.63 9.25 2.33
CA THR A 228 -2.95 10.03 3.36
C THR A 228 -2.15 11.15 2.70
N GLY A 229 -2.34 12.39 3.15
CA GLY A 229 -1.64 13.55 2.57
C GLY A 229 -2.23 14.90 2.95
N SER A 230 -2.06 15.90 2.08
CA SER A 230 -2.53 17.26 2.36
C SER A 230 -4.06 17.39 2.28
N VAL A 231 -4.62 18.33 3.05
CA VAL A 231 -6.05 18.71 2.99
C VAL A 231 -6.44 19.13 1.57
N ALA A 232 -5.58 19.88 0.87
CA ALA A 232 -5.85 20.32 -0.49
C ALA A 232 -6.02 19.15 -1.47
N THR A 233 -5.14 18.14 -1.39
CA THR A 233 -5.25 16.92 -2.20
C THR A 233 -6.44 16.05 -1.76
N GLY A 234 -6.71 15.94 -0.47
CA GLY A 234 -7.88 15.21 0.06
C GLY A 234 -9.19 15.73 -0.53
N LYS A 235 -9.35 17.06 -0.66
CA LYS A 235 -10.52 17.66 -1.32
C LYS A 235 -10.64 17.23 -2.78
N LYS A 236 -9.52 17.14 -3.52
CA LYS A 236 -9.51 16.63 -4.91
C LYS A 236 -9.89 15.17 -4.97
N VAL A 237 -9.39 14.34 -4.03
CA VAL A 237 -9.75 12.91 -3.92
C VAL A 237 -11.26 12.74 -3.71
N ILE A 238 -11.88 13.54 -2.84
CA ILE A 238 -13.34 13.54 -2.64
C ILE A 238 -14.04 13.84 -3.96
N ALA A 239 -13.67 14.94 -4.62
CA ALA A 239 -14.30 15.37 -5.85
C ALA A 239 -14.19 14.32 -6.98
N SER A 240 -13.00 13.75 -7.18
CA SER A 240 -12.75 12.70 -8.18
C SER A 240 -13.48 11.38 -7.89
N SER A 241 -13.79 11.11 -6.63
CA SER A 241 -14.48 9.88 -6.22
C SER A 241 -16.01 10.00 -6.23
N ALA A 242 -16.54 11.21 -6.33
CA ALA A 242 -17.97 11.48 -6.16
C ALA A 242 -18.86 10.82 -7.22
N GLU A 243 -18.44 10.82 -8.49
CA GLU A 243 -19.24 10.26 -9.59
C GLU A 243 -19.51 8.76 -9.45
N THR A 244 -18.59 8.03 -8.82
CA THR A 244 -18.73 6.58 -8.63
C THR A 244 -19.17 6.19 -7.23
N LEU A 245 -19.43 7.17 -6.34
CA LEU A 245 -19.80 6.98 -4.94
C LEU A 245 -18.85 6.03 -4.18
N LYS A 246 -17.55 6.11 -4.48
CA LYS A 246 -16.53 5.30 -3.81
C LYS A 246 -16.51 5.59 -2.32
N ARG A 247 -16.18 4.58 -1.54
CA ARG A 247 -15.81 4.80 -0.13
C ARG A 247 -14.45 5.50 -0.05
N ILE A 248 -14.29 6.39 0.90
CA ILE A 248 -13.07 7.16 1.08
C ILE A 248 -12.63 7.07 2.53
N THR A 249 -11.34 6.85 2.75
CA THR A 249 -10.64 7.10 4.02
C THR A 249 -9.60 8.17 3.75
N LEU A 250 -9.66 9.25 4.50
CA LEU A 250 -8.72 10.37 4.39
C LEU A 250 -8.01 10.57 5.72
N GLU A 251 -6.69 10.45 5.70
CA GLU A 251 -5.81 10.85 6.78
C GLU A 251 -5.07 12.12 6.34
N LEU A 252 -5.40 13.24 6.96
CA LEU A 252 -4.99 14.56 6.48
C LEU A 252 -4.14 15.28 7.53
N GLY A 253 -3.50 16.38 7.11
CA GLY A 253 -2.74 17.22 8.02
C GLY A 253 -3.63 17.87 9.08
N GLY A 254 -3.07 18.06 10.26
CA GLY A 254 -3.66 18.75 11.39
C GLY A 254 -2.76 19.88 11.90
N ASN A 255 -3.14 20.47 13.01
CA ASN A 255 -2.38 21.50 13.72
C ASN A 255 -2.34 21.13 15.20
N ASP A 256 -1.42 20.25 15.56
CA ASP A 256 -1.22 19.82 16.94
C ASP A 256 -0.56 20.90 17.78
N PRO A 257 -0.93 21.07 19.06
CA PRO A 257 -0.30 22.03 19.94
C PRO A 257 1.13 21.57 20.29
N ALA A 258 2.09 22.52 20.23
CA ALA A 258 3.44 22.32 20.72
C ALA A 258 3.72 23.35 21.83
N ILE A 259 4.00 22.88 23.04
CA ILE A 259 4.34 23.73 24.20
C ILE A 259 5.80 23.51 24.53
N VAL A 260 6.59 24.58 24.39
CA VAL A 260 8.00 24.58 24.80
C VAL A 260 8.09 25.21 26.19
N LEU A 261 8.56 24.46 27.16
CA LEU A 261 8.81 24.94 28.53
C LEU A 261 10.24 25.50 28.62
N GLU A 262 10.43 26.45 29.55
CA GLU A 262 11.75 27.04 29.87
C GLU A 262 12.73 26.00 30.44
#